data_fde133b96a9a5a2307d6eda7da20a10f
#
_entry.id   fde133b96a9a5a2307d6eda7da20a10f
#
_cell.length_a   1.000
_cell.length_b   1.000
_cell.length_c   1.000
_cell.angle_alpha   90.00
_cell.angle_beta   90.00
_cell.angle_gamma   90.00
#
_symmetry.space_group_name_H-M   'P 1'
#
loop_
_entity.id
_entity.type
_entity.pdbx_description
1 polymer ?
#
loop_
_entity_poly.entity_id
_entity_poly.type
_entity_poly.pdbx_seq_one_letter_code
_entity_poly.pdbx_strand_id
1 'polypeptide(L)'
;MRKIINDPNDFVDEVVEGILAAHPRMLKAVSPDRRALARADAPIAGRVGIVTGGGSGHLPLFLGYVGQGLCTAVAVGNVFSSPSSEQILAATRAAHGGAGVLYLYGNYGGDVMNFDLAGELAADEGIETATVLGTDDVASAPPSRTADRRGVAGLFFAYKCAGAAAEQGRPLKDVAAAAQAAVTSTRSMGVGLSPTILPAAGKPTFELGPDEMEIGIGIHGERGVRRGRLETADRIAEDLLGKISEDLALARGDEVAVLVNGLGATPLEELYVLYRYVSRSLEAIGVRVRRPYIGEFATSLEMAGASLSVMRVTPDLASLLDAPALTPFYRQ
;
A
#
# COMPACT_ATOMS: atom_id res chain seq x y z
N MET A 1 -1.36 -26.72 7.64
CA MET A 1 -1.89 -25.41 7.19
C MET A 1 -3.40 -25.50 7.05
N ARG A 2 -4.15 -24.49 7.51
CA ARG A 2 -5.61 -24.42 7.35
C ARG A 2 -5.95 -23.17 6.54
N LYS A 3 -6.02 -23.30 5.21
CA LYS A 3 -6.38 -22.22 4.27
C LYS A 3 -7.44 -22.74 3.30
N ILE A 4 -8.29 -21.85 2.82
CA ILE A 4 -9.27 -22.16 1.76
C ILE A 4 -8.56 -21.96 0.43
N ILE A 5 -7.82 -22.95 -0.01
CA ILE A 5 -7.06 -22.98 -1.27
C ILE A 5 -7.12 -24.38 -1.88
N ASN A 6 -6.95 -24.50 -3.19
CA ASN A 6 -6.74 -25.76 -3.87
C ASN A 6 -5.26 -26.15 -3.87
N ASP A 7 -4.53 -25.91 -4.97
CA ASP A 7 -3.09 -26.08 -5.00
C ASP A 7 -2.38 -24.78 -4.56
N PRO A 8 -1.42 -24.85 -3.61
CA PRO A 8 -0.64 -23.70 -3.20
C PRO A 8 0.10 -22.96 -4.33
N ASN A 9 0.46 -23.66 -5.41
CA ASN A 9 1.15 -23.05 -6.55
C ASN A 9 0.21 -22.29 -7.46
N ASP A 10 -1.06 -22.66 -7.53
CA ASP A 10 -2.10 -22.04 -8.35
C ASP A 10 -2.83 -20.89 -7.59
N PHE A 11 -2.51 -20.73 -6.29
CA PHE A 11 -3.22 -19.83 -5.39
C PHE A 11 -3.41 -18.41 -5.97
N VAL A 12 -2.36 -17.81 -6.54
CA VAL A 12 -2.45 -16.44 -7.05
C VAL A 12 -3.25 -16.37 -8.34
N ASP A 13 -3.13 -17.36 -9.22
CA ASP A 13 -3.90 -17.44 -10.47
C ASP A 13 -5.39 -17.60 -10.19
N GLU A 14 -5.74 -18.45 -9.24
CA GLU A 14 -7.13 -18.65 -8.80
C GLU A 14 -7.70 -17.40 -8.13
N VAL A 15 -6.92 -16.67 -7.33
CA VAL A 15 -7.32 -15.37 -6.75
C VAL A 15 -7.61 -14.35 -7.84
N VAL A 16 -6.71 -14.21 -8.82
CA VAL A 16 -6.89 -13.29 -9.94
C VAL A 16 -8.11 -13.66 -10.78
N GLU A 17 -8.31 -14.95 -11.07
CA GLU A 17 -9.49 -15.44 -11.79
C GLU A 17 -10.79 -15.10 -11.04
N GLY A 18 -10.82 -15.36 -9.73
CA GLY A 18 -11.97 -15.04 -8.89
C GLY A 18 -12.30 -13.54 -8.87
N ILE A 19 -11.28 -12.67 -8.77
CA ILE A 19 -11.44 -11.21 -8.79
C ILE A 19 -11.98 -10.73 -10.14
N LEU A 20 -11.41 -11.22 -11.25
CA LEU A 20 -11.89 -10.88 -12.60
C LEU A 20 -13.32 -11.34 -12.84
N ALA A 21 -13.69 -12.53 -12.38
CA ALA A 21 -15.04 -13.06 -12.47
C ALA A 21 -16.04 -12.24 -11.64
N ALA A 22 -15.65 -11.79 -10.46
CA ALA A 22 -16.50 -10.97 -9.58
C ALA A 22 -16.67 -9.52 -10.08
N HIS A 23 -15.66 -8.96 -10.78
CA HIS A 23 -15.62 -7.54 -11.16
C HIS A 23 -15.39 -7.30 -12.66
N PRO A 24 -16.09 -7.99 -13.59
CA PRO A 24 -15.81 -7.93 -15.04
C PRO A 24 -16.09 -6.57 -15.67
N ARG A 25 -16.86 -5.71 -15.00
CA ARG A 25 -17.13 -4.33 -15.46
C ARG A 25 -16.11 -3.30 -14.96
N MET A 26 -15.25 -3.68 -14.03
CA MET A 26 -14.28 -2.77 -13.40
C MET A 26 -12.84 -3.10 -13.78
N LEU A 27 -12.54 -4.38 -13.98
CA LEU A 27 -11.19 -4.89 -14.24
C LEU A 27 -11.14 -5.73 -15.52
N LYS A 28 -9.96 -5.73 -16.17
CA LYS A 28 -9.63 -6.64 -17.28
C LYS A 28 -8.18 -7.12 -17.15
N ALA A 29 -7.91 -8.35 -17.56
CA ALA A 29 -6.55 -8.86 -17.74
C ALA A 29 -5.94 -8.26 -19.02
N VAL A 30 -4.63 -7.92 -18.95
CA VAL A 30 -3.90 -7.28 -20.05
C VAL A 30 -2.58 -7.98 -20.39
N SER A 31 -2.31 -9.12 -19.76
CA SER A 31 -1.21 -10.03 -20.09
C SER A 31 -1.74 -11.46 -20.36
N PRO A 32 -1.01 -12.29 -21.14
CA PRO A 32 -1.42 -13.66 -21.42
C PRO A 32 -1.56 -14.55 -20.17
N ASP A 33 -0.71 -14.36 -19.19
CA ASP A 33 -0.70 -15.04 -17.89
C ASP A 33 -1.73 -14.48 -16.90
N ARG A 34 -2.47 -13.41 -17.29
CA ARG A 34 -3.45 -12.70 -16.47
C ARG A 34 -2.88 -12.05 -15.21
N ARG A 35 -1.55 -11.94 -15.07
CA ARG A 35 -0.88 -11.33 -13.93
C ARG A 35 -0.69 -9.81 -14.05
N ALA A 36 -1.03 -9.22 -15.19
CA ALA A 36 -1.20 -7.79 -15.36
C ALA A 36 -2.68 -7.47 -15.57
N LEU A 37 -3.22 -6.56 -14.76
CA LEU A 37 -4.62 -6.14 -14.82
C LEU A 37 -4.69 -4.61 -14.93
N ALA A 38 -5.77 -4.15 -15.57
CA ALA A 38 -6.07 -2.73 -15.69
C ALA A 38 -7.56 -2.46 -15.44
N ARG A 39 -7.88 -1.19 -15.21
CA ARG A 39 -9.27 -0.71 -15.25
C ARG A 39 -9.91 -1.14 -16.56
N ALA A 40 -11.19 -1.49 -16.53
CA ALA A 40 -11.91 -1.92 -17.73
C ALA A 40 -11.95 -0.83 -18.82
N ASP A 41 -11.98 0.46 -18.41
CA ASP A 41 -11.98 1.64 -19.29
C ASP A 41 -10.58 2.15 -19.67
N ALA A 42 -9.49 1.53 -19.18
CA ALA A 42 -8.12 1.90 -19.57
C ALA A 42 -7.80 1.47 -21.01
N PRO A 43 -6.90 2.20 -21.73
CA PRO A 43 -6.26 3.44 -21.32
C PRO A 43 -7.22 4.64 -21.42
N ILE A 44 -7.01 5.67 -20.60
CA ILE A 44 -7.82 6.89 -20.64
C ILE A 44 -7.06 7.94 -21.44
N ALA A 45 -7.57 8.28 -22.61
CA ALA A 45 -6.92 9.20 -23.55
C ALA A 45 -6.60 10.57 -22.89
N GLY A 46 -5.35 11.01 -23.06
CA GLY A 46 -4.87 12.30 -22.57
C GLY A 46 -4.66 12.38 -21.07
N ARG A 47 -4.77 11.25 -20.33
CA ARG A 47 -4.49 11.19 -18.89
C ARG A 47 -3.25 10.37 -18.58
N VAL A 48 -2.60 10.72 -17.48
CA VAL A 48 -1.49 9.96 -16.93
C VAL A 48 -2.03 8.62 -16.41
N GLY A 49 -1.40 7.52 -16.84
CA GLY A 49 -1.62 6.20 -16.26
C GLY A 49 -0.84 6.04 -14.95
N ILE A 50 -1.43 5.35 -13.98
CA ILE A 50 -0.72 4.98 -12.75
C ILE A 50 -0.63 3.46 -12.68
N VAL A 51 0.60 2.95 -12.70
CA VAL A 51 0.89 1.52 -12.58
C VAL A 51 1.49 1.25 -11.22
N THR A 52 0.90 0.31 -10.51
CA THR A 52 1.44 -0.25 -9.26
C THR A 52 1.74 -1.72 -9.44
N GLY A 53 2.39 -2.33 -8.47
CA GLY A 53 2.66 -3.76 -8.45
C GLY A 53 3.42 -4.17 -7.22
N GLY A 54 3.47 -5.47 -7.01
CA GLY A 54 4.13 -6.11 -5.91
C GLY A 54 3.66 -7.55 -5.75
N GLY A 55 4.10 -8.21 -4.69
CA GLY A 55 3.69 -9.57 -4.37
C GLY A 55 2.22 -9.68 -4.00
N SER A 56 1.62 -10.82 -4.32
CA SER A 56 0.30 -11.19 -3.80
C SER A 56 0.34 -11.42 -2.29
N GLY A 57 -0.84 -11.41 -1.65
CA GLY A 57 -0.97 -11.63 -0.21
C GLY A 57 -1.20 -10.34 0.59
N HIS A 58 -1.33 -9.20 -0.09
CA HIS A 58 -1.46 -7.89 0.54
C HIS A 58 -2.80 -7.19 0.27
N LEU A 59 -3.79 -7.90 -0.30
CA LEU A 59 -5.09 -7.28 -0.65
C LEU A 59 -5.69 -6.49 0.52
N PRO A 60 -6.23 -5.27 0.21
CA PRO A 60 -6.40 -4.67 -1.12
C PRO A 60 -5.16 -3.98 -1.69
N LEU A 61 -4.04 -3.89 -0.97
CA LEU A 61 -2.83 -3.25 -1.51
C LEU A 61 -2.47 -3.81 -2.90
N PHE A 62 -2.01 -2.94 -3.78
CA PHE A 62 -1.76 -3.14 -5.20
C PHE A 62 -3.06 -3.38 -6.00
N LEU A 63 -3.42 -4.64 -6.27
CA LEU A 63 -4.53 -5.02 -7.16
C LEU A 63 -5.86 -4.40 -6.74
N GLY A 64 -6.16 -4.37 -5.46
CA GLY A 64 -7.43 -3.84 -4.94
C GLY A 64 -7.60 -2.33 -5.14
N TYR A 65 -6.53 -1.63 -5.47
CA TYR A 65 -6.55 -0.18 -5.74
C TYR A 65 -6.59 0.17 -7.22
N VAL A 66 -6.81 -0.80 -8.11
CA VAL A 66 -7.05 -0.53 -9.54
C VAL A 66 -8.49 -0.06 -9.73
N GLY A 67 -8.66 1.20 -10.10
CA GLY A 67 -9.97 1.83 -10.32
C GLY A 67 -9.89 3.34 -10.42
N GLN A 68 -11.06 3.97 -10.59
CA GLN A 68 -11.17 5.41 -10.74
C GLN A 68 -10.67 6.14 -9.48
N GLY A 69 -9.87 7.18 -9.68
CA GLY A 69 -9.33 8.01 -8.59
C GLY A 69 -8.19 7.36 -7.79
N LEU A 70 -7.67 6.21 -8.25
CA LEU A 70 -6.53 5.47 -7.69
C LEU A 70 -5.60 5.00 -8.83
N CYS A 71 -5.22 3.71 -8.87
CA CYS A 71 -4.34 3.19 -9.90
C CYS A 71 -5.08 2.83 -11.19
N THR A 72 -4.38 2.93 -12.34
CA THR A 72 -4.91 2.55 -13.65
C THR A 72 -4.69 1.08 -13.95
N ALA A 73 -3.53 0.53 -13.55
CA ALA A 73 -3.17 -0.86 -13.79
C ALA A 73 -2.22 -1.39 -12.68
N VAL A 74 -2.07 -2.70 -12.64
CA VAL A 74 -1.24 -3.41 -11.66
C VAL A 74 -0.54 -4.60 -12.31
N ALA A 75 0.69 -4.86 -11.87
CA ALA A 75 1.39 -6.13 -12.08
C ALA A 75 1.38 -6.95 -10.78
N VAL A 76 1.00 -8.23 -10.86
CA VAL A 76 0.74 -9.10 -9.72
C VAL A 76 1.78 -10.20 -9.64
N GLY A 77 2.68 -10.11 -8.67
CA GLY A 77 3.69 -11.12 -8.40
C GLY A 77 3.14 -12.36 -7.65
N ASN A 78 3.99 -13.36 -7.46
CA ASN A 78 3.69 -14.47 -6.56
C ASN A 78 3.58 -13.98 -5.11
N VAL A 79 3.15 -14.88 -4.20
CA VAL A 79 3.00 -14.50 -2.79
C VAL A 79 4.31 -13.93 -2.26
N PHE A 80 4.29 -12.66 -1.82
CA PHE A 80 5.41 -11.89 -1.28
C PHE A 80 6.63 -11.79 -2.22
N SER A 81 6.40 -11.89 -3.52
CA SER A 81 7.46 -11.82 -4.54
C SER A 81 7.08 -10.81 -5.62
N SER A 82 8.06 -10.07 -6.10
CA SER A 82 7.89 -9.03 -7.13
C SER A 82 7.35 -9.60 -8.44
N PRO A 83 6.50 -8.86 -9.17
CA PRO A 83 6.10 -9.22 -10.54
C PRO A 83 7.28 -9.10 -11.50
N SER A 84 7.21 -9.77 -12.64
CA SER A 84 8.23 -9.66 -13.68
C SER A 84 8.15 -8.31 -14.42
N SER A 85 9.27 -7.89 -15.02
CA SER A 85 9.31 -6.69 -15.87
C SER A 85 8.36 -6.78 -17.07
N GLU A 86 8.11 -7.97 -17.60
CA GLU A 86 7.15 -8.21 -18.69
C GLU A 86 5.71 -7.96 -18.26
N GLN A 87 5.33 -8.39 -17.03
CA GLN A 87 4.02 -8.11 -16.45
C GLN A 87 3.83 -6.60 -16.19
N ILE A 88 4.88 -5.93 -15.69
CA ILE A 88 4.87 -4.48 -15.47
C ILE A 88 4.75 -3.75 -16.80
N LEU A 89 5.49 -4.15 -17.84
CA LEU A 89 5.40 -3.55 -19.18
C LEU A 89 4.01 -3.74 -19.80
N ALA A 90 3.39 -4.92 -19.63
CA ALA A 90 2.03 -5.15 -20.09
C ALA A 90 1.01 -4.21 -19.39
N ALA A 91 1.15 -4.02 -18.07
CA ALA A 91 0.36 -3.05 -17.33
C ALA A 91 0.61 -1.61 -17.79
N THR A 92 1.87 -1.26 -18.09
CA THR A 92 2.28 0.05 -18.60
C THR A 92 1.63 0.38 -19.93
N ARG A 93 1.69 -0.54 -20.91
CA ARG A 93 1.02 -0.39 -22.22
C ARG A 93 -0.48 -0.18 -22.08
N ALA A 94 -1.10 -0.95 -21.16
CA ALA A 94 -2.55 -0.85 -20.92
C ALA A 94 -2.96 0.43 -20.18
N ALA A 95 -2.06 1.03 -19.41
CA ALA A 95 -2.30 2.28 -18.68
C ALA A 95 -1.99 3.53 -19.52
N HIS A 96 -1.16 3.43 -20.58
CA HIS A 96 -0.67 4.56 -21.35
C HIS A 96 -1.74 5.16 -22.25
N GLY A 97 -2.26 6.33 -21.86
CA GLY A 97 -3.25 7.12 -22.61
C GLY A 97 -2.67 8.30 -23.40
N GLY A 98 -1.35 8.35 -23.62
CA GLY A 98 -0.65 9.41 -24.33
C GLY A 98 -0.07 10.53 -23.47
N ALA A 99 -0.27 10.51 -22.13
CA ALA A 99 0.24 11.53 -21.21
C ALA A 99 1.33 11.00 -20.25
N GLY A 100 1.94 9.86 -20.57
CA GLY A 100 2.94 9.18 -19.74
C GLY A 100 2.34 8.29 -18.67
N VAL A 101 3.20 7.59 -17.93
CA VAL A 101 2.84 6.62 -16.89
C VAL A 101 3.65 6.87 -15.62
N LEU A 102 2.97 6.96 -14.47
CA LEU A 102 3.59 6.98 -13.16
C LEU A 102 3.70 5.55 -12.61
N TYR A 103 4.91 5.11 -12.27
CA TYR A 103 5.16 3.93 -11.44
C TYR A 103 5.09 4.33 -9.97
N LEU A 104 4.18 3.70 -9.20
CA LEU A 104 3.96 4.00 -7.79
C LEU A 104 3.83 2.69 -7.00
N TYR A 105 4.86 2.31 -6.27
CA TYR A 105 4.97 1.03 -5.57
C TYR A 105 5.86 1.12 -4.32
N GLY A 106 5.93 0.04 -3.52
CA GLY A 106 6.74 -0.02 -2.31
C GLY A 106 8.23 -0.17 -2.59
N ASN A 107 9.08 0.45 -1.79
CA ASN A 107 10.54 0.38 -1.94
C ASN A 107 11.07 -0.99 -1.48
N TYR A 108 11.04 -1.97 -2.38
CA TYR A 108 11.63 -3.31 -2.21
C TYR A 108 12.55 -3.61 -3.40
N GLY A 109 13.72 -4.20 -3.13
CA GLY A 109 14.79 -4.32 -4.13
C GLY A 109 14.37 -5.08 -5.39
N GLY A 110 13.56 -6.13 -5.27
CA GLY A 110 13.04 -6.88 -6.43
C GLY A 110 12.07 -6.04 -7.28
N ASP A 111 11.16 -5.29 -6.62
CA ASP A 111 10.24 -4.40 -7.32
C ASP A 111 10.99 -3.29 -8.03
N VAL A 112 11.94 -2.63 -7.35
CA VAL A 112 12.76 -1.55 -7.95
C VAL A 112 13.45 -2.06 -9.21
N MET A 113 14.15 -3.20 -9.13
CA MET A 113 14.87 -3.76 -10.28
C MET A 113 13.94 -4.06 -11.47
N ASN A 114 12.78 -4.68 -11.21
CA ASN A 114 11.85 -5.08 -12.26
C ASN A 114 11.08 -3.89 -12.87
N PHE A 115 10.73 -2.88 -12.06
CA PHE A 115 10.10 -1.65 -12.55
C PHE A 115 11.09 -0.78 -13.34
N ASP A 116 12.36 -0.69 -12.93
CA ASP A 116 13.40 0.02 -13.67
C ASP A 116 13.60 -0.60 -15.06
N LEU A 117 13.73 -1.95 -15.12
CA LEU A 117 13.83 -2.65 -16.41
C LEU A 117 12.57 -2.45 -17.29
N ALA A 118 11.38 -2.49 -16.68
CA ALA A 118 10.14 -2.21 -17.42
C ALA A 118 10.08 -0.76 -17.94
N GLY A 119 10.64 0.19 -17.18
CA GLY A 119 10.76 1.60 -17.57
C GLY A 119 11.68 1.78 -18.78
N GLU A 120 12.83 1.09 -18.81
CA GLU A 120 13.73 1.06 -19.96
C GLU A 120 13.03 0.51 -21.22
N LEU A 121 12.35 -0.63 -21.08
CA LEU A 121 11.58 -1.24 -22.18
C LEU A 121 10.42 -0.32 -22.66
N ALA A 122 9.75 0.38 -21.75
CA ALA A 122 8.70 1.33 -22.07
C ALA A 122 9.25 2.54 -22.83
N ALA A 123 10.44 3.03 -22.47
CA ALA A 123 11.11 4.12 -23.16
C ALA A 123 11.46 3.76 -24.63
N ASP A 124 11.88 2.51 -24.88
CA ASP A 124 12.11 1.99 -26.23
C ASP A 124 10.81 1.99 -27.09
N GLU A 125 9.65 1.93 -26.44
CA GLU A 125 8.33 2.03 -27.07
C GLU A 125 7.79 3.49 -27.15
N GLY A 126 8.59 4.47 -26.71
CA GLY A 126 8.22 5.88 -26.69
C GLY A 126 7.23 6.24 -25.57
N ILE A 127 7.12 5.43 -24.54
CA ILE A 127 6.28 5.69 -23.35
C ILE A 127 7.14 6.37 -22.28
N GLU A 128 6.83 7.64 -21.98
CA GLU A 128 7.45 8.36 -20.87
C GLU A 128 6.98 7.78 -19.53
N THR A 129 7.92 7.46 -18.63
CA THR A 129 7.63 6.98 -17.29
C THR A 129 8.28 7.86 -16.21
N ALA A 130 7.65 7.93 -15.04
CA ALA A 130 8.22 8.51 -13.82
C ALA A 130 8.00 7.52 -12.67
N THR A 131 8.91 7.50 -11.69
CA THR A 131 8.83 6.58 -10.54
C THR A 131 8.73 7.35 -9.23
N VAL A 132 7.81 6.92 -8.36
CA VAL A 132 7.72 7.34 -6.96
C VAL A 132 7.64 6.10 -6.08
N LEU A 133 8.55 6.01 -5.12
CA LEU A 133 8.65 4.90 -4.17
C LEU A 133 7.95 5.23 -2.86
N GLY A 134 7.12 4.32 -2.35
CA GLY A 134 6.63 4.35 -0.99
C GLY A 134 7.75 4.05 0.00
N THR A 135 7.95 4.92 1.00
CA THR A 135 9.03 4.84 1.98
C THR A 135 8.54 5.22 3.38
N ASP A 136 7.33 4.79 3.72
CA ASP A 136 6.62 5.25 4.92
C ASP A 136 6.98 4.49 6.22
N ASP A 137 7.60 3.30 6.15
CA ASP A 137 7.91 2.47 7.32
C ASP A 137 9.08 3.00 8.15
N VAL A 138 8.76 3.68 9.27
CA VAL A 138 9.77 4.28 10.16
C VAL A 138 10.62 3.25 10.92
N ALA A 139 10.17 2.00 11.02
CA ALA A 139 10.91 0.94 11.69
C ALA A 139 12.04 0.37 10.84
N SER A 140 12.00 0.55 9.51
CA SER A 140 12.92 -0.10 8.58
C SER A 140 14.24 0.64 8.36
N ALA A 141 14.26 1.98 8.56
CA ALA A 141 15.50 2.77 8.52
C ALA A 141 15.35 4.09 9.29
N PRO A 142 16.46 4.65 9.81
CA PRO A 142 16.44 5.88 10.61
C PRO A 142 16.07 7.12 9.76
N PRO A 143 15.72 8.27 10.41
CA PRO A 143 15.36 9.52 9.71
C PRO A 143 16.44 10.05 8.76
N SER A 144 17.71 9.74 8.99
CA SER A 144 18.83 10.11 8.11
C SER A 144 18.88 9.31 6.80
N ARG A 145 18.10 8.22 6.68
CA ARG A 145 18.05 7.32 5.53
C ARG A 145 16.61 6.98 5.14
N THR A 146 15.74 8.00 5.05
CA THR A 146 14.32 7.80 4.69
C THR A 146 14.13 7.15 3.32
N ALA A 147 15.03 7.37 2.38
CA ALA A 147 15.00 6.75 1.06
C ALA A 147 15.21 5.22 1.09
N ASP A 148 15.81 4.69 2.17
CA ASP A 148 16.03 3.24 2.34
C ASP A 148 14.84 2.54 3.02
N ARG A 149 13.82 3.29 3.43
CA ARG A 149 12.66 2.74 4.11
C ARG A 149 11.80 1.91 3.18
N ARG A 150 11.15 0.90 3.74
CA ARG A 150 10.13 0.09 3.04
C ARG A 150 8.85 0.91 2.84
N GLY A 151 8.10 0.58 1.79
CA GLY A 151 6.74 1.06 1.56
C GLY A 151 5.72 0.05 2.08
N VAL A 152 4.79 0.49 2.92
CA VAL A 152 3.75 -0.35 3.53
C VAL A 152 2.36 0.30 3.37
N ALA A 153 1.47 0.22 4.35
CA ALA A 153 0.09 0.68 4.24
C ALA A 153 -0.07 2.16 3.87
N GLY A 154 0.91 3.01 4.17
CA GLY A 154 0.90 4.43 3.81
C GLY A 154 0.90 4.71 2.31
N LEU A 155 1.26 3.74 1.46
CA LEU A 155 1.09 3.79 0.00
C LEU A 155 -0.34 4.14 -0.42
N PHE A 156 -1.34 3.75 0.38
CA PHE A 156 -2.74 4.10 0.14
C PHE A 156 -2.94 5.61 -0.05
N PHE A 157 -2.30 6.44 0.77
CA PHE A 157 -2.39 7.89 0.66
C PHE A 157 -1.75 8.42 -0.63
N ALA A 158 -0.64 7.82 -1.04
CA ALA A 158 0.01 8.17 -2.30
C ALA A 158 -0.86 7.81 -3.51
N TYR A 159 -1.50 6.63 -3.52
CA TYR A 159 -2.47 6.27 -4.55
C TYR A 159 -3.64 7.24 -4.62
N LYS A 160 -4.19 7.64 -3.47
CA LYS A 160 -5.29 8.62 -3.41
C LYS A 160 -4.90 9.96 -4.02
N CYS A 161 -3.74 10.48 -3.64
CA CYS A 161 -3.29 11.80 -4.12
C CYS A 161 -2.90 11.77 -5.60
N ALA A 162 -2.14 10.74 -6.03
CA ALA A 162 -1.76 10.57 -7.43
C ALA A 162 -2.97 10.32 -8.33
N GLY A 163 -3.88 9.40 -7.92
CA GLY A 163 -5.09 9.08 -8.66
C GLY A 163 -6.00 10.27 -8.85
N ALA A 164 -6.21 11.07 -7.79
CA ALA A 164 -6.98 12.31 -7.89
C ALA A 164 -6.33 13.34 -8.83
N ALA A 165 -5.01 13.51 -8.77
CA ALA A 165 -4.27 14.41 -9.66
C ALA A 165 -4.36 13.96 -11.13
N ALA A 166 -4.26 12.66 -11.41
CA ALA A 166 -4.42 12.09 -12.74
C ALA A 166 -5.86 12.25 -13.27
N GLU A 167 -6.88 12.02 -12.42
CA GLU A 167 -8.29 12.25 -12.81
C GLU A 167 -8.59 13.74 -13.11
N GLN A 168 -7.84 14.68 -12.51
CA GLN A 168 -7.90 16.11 -12.84
C GLN A 168 -7.20 16.46 -14.15
N GLY A 169 -6.58 15.50 -14.85
CA GLY A 169 -5.85 15.74 -16.10
C GLY A 169 -4.52 16.47 -15.91
N ARG A 170 -3.90 16.39 -14.73
CA ARG A 170 -2.58 17.01 -14.49
C ARG A 170 -1.50 16.27 -15.31
N PRO A 171 -0.44 16.97 -15.76
CA PRO A 171 0.68 16.35 -16.47
C PRO A 171 1.47 15.39 -15.56
N LEU A 172 2.24 14.46 -16.14
CA LEU A 172 2.99 13.43 -15.45
C LEU A 172 3.84 13.96 -14.29
N LYS A 173 4.55 15.06 -14.52
CA LYS A 173 5.37 15.74 -13.50
C LYS A 173 4.55 16.13 -12.26
N ASP A 174 3.35 16.65 -12.44
CA ASP A 174 2.50 17.12 -11.35
C ASP A 174 1.81 15.96 -10.60
N VAL A 175 1.45 14.89 -11.33
CA VAL A 175 0.93 13.63 -10.72
C VAL A 175 2.02 12.98 -9.88
N ALA A 176 3.26 12.90 -10.38
CA ALA A 176 4.40 12.39 -9.62
C ALA A 176 4.71 13.27 -8.40
N ALA A 177 4.65 14.60 -8.53
CA ALA A 177 4.83 15.51 -7.41
C ALA A 177 3.77 15.34 -6.32
N ALA A 178 2.50 15.12 -6.68
CA ALA A 178 1.42 14.84 -5.73
C ALA A 178 1.64 13.50 -4.98
N ALA A 179 2.06 12.45 -5.70
CA ALA A 179 2.45 11.18 -5.10
C ALA A 179 3.62 11.35 -4.12
N GLN A 180 4.68 12.04 -4.55
CA GLN A 180 5.88 12.26 -3.74
C GLN A 180 5.58 13.11 -2.49
N ALA A 181 4.72 14.12 -2.61
CA ALA A 181 4.29 14.93 -1.47
C ALA A 181 3.53 14.07 -0.44
N ALA A 182 2.64 13.18 -0.90
CA ALA A 182 1.94 12.24 -0.02
C ALA A 182 2.92 11.28 0.67
N VAL A 183 3.87 10.67 -0.05
CA VAL A 183 4.90 9.78 0.52
C VAL A 183 5.74 10.53 1.56
N THR A 184 6.23 11.72 1.23
CA THR A 184 7.07 12.53 2.14
C THR A 184 6.33 12.90 3.41
N SER A 185 5.01 13.10 3.34
CA SER A 185 4.14 13.49 4.46
C SER A 185 3.61 12.30 5.27
N THR A 186 3.91 11.06 4.90
CA THR A 186 3.36 9.84 5.52
C THR A 186 4.42 9.08 6.31
N ARG A 187 4.04 8.57 7.48
CA ARG A 187 4.81 7.61 8.28
C ARG A 187 3.92 6.47 8.75
N SER A 188 4.49 5.28 8.77
CA SER A 188 3.81 4.05 9.18
C SER A 188 4.68 3.24 10.13
N MET A 189 4.03 2.48 11.02
CA MET A 189 4.68 1.49 11.86
C MET A 189 3.69 0.37 12.20
N GLY A 190 4.15 -0.88 12.20
CA GLY A 190 3.31 -2.05 12.46
C GLY A 190 3.61 -2.75 13.78
N VAL A 191 2.68 -3.62 14.19
CA VAL A 191 2.84 -4.62 15.25
C VAL A 191 2.35 -5.97 14.75
N GLY A 192 3.14 -7.03 14.93
CA GLY A 192 2.77 -8.42 14.63
C GLY A 192 2.46 -9.19 15.91
N LEU A 193 1.39 -9.98 15.89
CA LEU A 193 0.90 -10.81 17.00
C LEU A 193 0.96 -12.31 16.66
N SER A 194 0.87 -12.67 15.37
CA SER A 194 1.14 -14.02 14.88
C SER A 194 1.61 -13.98 13.44
N PRO A 195 2.43 -14.97 13.00
CA PRO A 195 2.89 -15.02 11.61
C PRO A 195 1.78 -15.44 10.64
N THR A 196 1.97 -15.12 9.37
CA THR A 196 1.29 -15.82 8.28
C THR A 196 2.05 -17.07 7.86
N ILE A 197 1.34 -18.04 7.28
CA ILE A 197 1.93 -19.25 6.70
C ILE A 197 1.90 -19.11 5.18
N LEU A 198 3.07 -19.09 4.56
CA LEU A 198 3.20 -19.01 3.10
C LEU A 198 2.59 -20.26 2.46
N PRO A 199 1.64 -20.11 1.51
CA PRO A 199 0.97 -21.25 0.90
C PRO A 199 1.91 -22.29 0.33
N ALA A 200 2.83 -21.90 -0.56
CA ALA A 200 3.74 -22.83 -1.23
C ALA A 200 4.82 -23.42 -0.30
N ALA A 201 5.30 -22.64 0.68
CA ALA A 201 6.34 -23.11 1.59
C ALA A 201 5.78 -23.91 2.78
N GLY A 202 4.51 -23.71 3.13
CA GLY A 202 3.87 -24.34 4.30
C GLY A 202 4.50 -23.95 5.64
N LYS A 203 5.28 -22.84 5.67
CA LYS A 203 6.05 -22.39 6.83
C LYS A 203 5.63 -20.99 7.25
N PRO A 204 5.72 -20.67 8.58
CA PRO A 204 5.49 -19.31 9.06
C PRO A 204 6.59 -18.36 8.56
N THR A 205 6.23 -17.09 8.40
CA THR A 205 7.18 -16.03 7.97
C THR A 205 8.13 -15.60 9.09
N PHE A 206 7.73 -15.76 10.33
CA PHE A 206 8.53 -15.53 11.54
C PHE A 206 7.99 -16.40 12.69
N GLU A 207 8.62 -16.35 13.84
CA GLU A 207 8.18 -17.08 15.03
C GLU A 207 7.98 -16.10 16.19
N LEU A 208 6.86 -16.27 16.91
CA LEU A 208 6.56 -15.59 18.18
C LEU A 208 6.07 -16.63 19.19
N GLY A 209 6.40 -16.42 20.46
CA GLY A 209 5.78 -17.15 21.56
C GLY A 209 4.30 -16.77 21.73
N PRO A 210 3.53 -17.57 22.49
CA PRO A 210 2.07 -17.38 22.61
C PRO A 210 1.67 -16.04 23.24
N ASP A 211 2.53 -15.43 24.05
CA ASP A 211 2.29 -14.15 24.73
C ASP A 211 3.30 -13.08 24.30
N GLU A 212 3.81 -13.18 23.06
CA GLU A 212 4.76 -12.23 22.50
C GLU A 212 4.13 -11.41 21.38
N MET A 213 4.71 -10.24 21.17
CA MET A 213 4.47 -9.36 20.03
C MET A 213 5.78 -8.83 19.45
N GLU A 214 5.74 -8.36 18.21
CA GLU A 214 6.88 -7.69 17.58
C GLU A 214 6.47 -6.32 17.04
N ILE A 215 7.04 -5.26 17.61
CA ILE A 215 6.81 -3.86 17.20
C ILE A 215 7.74 -3.52 16.04
N GLY A 216 7.21 -2.86 15.01
CA GLY A 216 7.94 -2.46 13.81
C GLY A 216 8.12 -3.58 12.78
N ILE A 217 7.31 -4.65 12.88
CA ILE A 217 7.34 -5.75 11.90
C ILE A 217 7.00 -5.26 10.49
N GLY A 218 7.69 -5.81 9.50
CA GLY A 218 7.39 -5.54 8.10
C GLY A 218 6.23 -6.38 7.56
N ILE A 219 5.73 -5.99 6.39
CA ILE A 219 4.54 -6.59 5.78
C ILE A 219 4.77 -8.04 5.29
N HIS A 220 6.02 -8.46 5.09
CA HIS A 220 6.38 -9.84 4.77
C HIS A 220 6.83 -10.63 6.01
N GLY A 221 6.74 -10.06 7.21
CA GLY A 221 7.27 -10.63 8.44
C GLY A 221 8.75 -10.30 8.68
N GLU A 222 9.28 -9.24 8.03
CA GLU A 222 10.64 -8.77 8.31
C GLU A 222 10.74 -8.29 9.75
N ARG A 223 11.87 -8.60 10.38
CA ARG A 223 12.12 -8.31 11.79
C ARG A 223 11.87 -6.85 12.12
N GLY A 224 11.13 -6.65 13.21
CA GLY A 224 10.85 -5.35 13.80
C GLY A 224 11.99 -4.79 14.65
N VAL A 225 11.69 -3.73 15.37
CA VAL A 225 12.65 -3.03 16.25
C VAL A 225 12.64 -3.54 17.70
N ARG A 226 11.53 -4.15 18.14
CA ARG A 226 11.38 -4.67 19.49
C ARG A 226 10.45 -5.90 19.52
N ARG A 227 10.95 -6.98 20.10
CA ARG A 227 10.15 -8.15 20.49
C ARG A 227 10.01 -8.18 22.00
N GLY A 228 8.85 -8.53 22.49
CA GLY A 228 8.57 -8.61 23.92
C GLY A 228 7.20 -9.22 24.21
N ARG A 229 6.80 -9.20 25.48
CA ARG A 229 5.48 -9.66 25.88
C ARG A 229 4.38 -8.82 25.26
N LEU A 230 3.24 -9.45 25.01
CA LEU A 230 2.03 -8.76 24.57
C LEU A 230 1.64 -7.69 25.59
N GLU A 231 1.43 -6.49 25.10
CA GLU A 231 1.03 -5.32 25.88
C GLU A 231 -0.44 -4.97 25.61
N THR A 232 -0.97 -4.01 26.37
CA THR A 232 -2.32 -3.51 26.14
C THR A 232 -2.41 -2.73 24.84
N ALA A 233 -3.60 -2.65 24.24
CA ALA A 233 -3.83 -1.90 23.01
C ALA A 233 -3.40 -0.43 23.13
N ASP A 234 -3.65 0.22 24.29
CA ASP A 234 -3.25 1.61 24.53
C ASP A 234 -1.72 1.75 24.53
N ARG A 235 -0.99 0.78 25.09
CA ARG A 235 0.47 0.80 25.08
C ARG A 235 1.06 0.55 23.69
N ILE A 236 0.49 -0.38 22.94
CA ILE A 236 0.84 -0.61 21.53
C ILE A 236 0.61 0.66 20.72
N ALA A 237 -0.57 1.28 20.84
CA ALA A 237 -0.90 2.51 20.11
C ALA A 237 0.01 3.68 20.51
N GLU A 238 0.40 3.78 21.78
CA GLU A 238 1.38 4.77 22.27
C GLU A 238 2.74 4.61 21.59
N ASP A 239 3.26 3.39 21.52
CA ASP A 239 4.56 3.11 20.90
C ASP A 239 4.55 3.44 19.39
N LEU A 240 3.50 2.99 18.67
CA LEU A 240 3.36 3.25 17.23
C LEU A 240 3.22 4.76 16.96
N LEU A 241 2.27 5.42 17.65
CA LEU A 241 2.00 6.84 17.43
C LEU A 241 3.18 7.71 17.89
N GLY A 242 3.82 7.37 18.99
CA GLY A 242 4.98 8.08 19.51
C GLY A 242 6.10 8.15 18.47
N LYS A 243 6.46 6.99 17.88
CA LYS A 243 7.51 6.90 16.87
C LYS A 243 7.16 7.64 15.58
N ILE A 244 5.91 7.51 15.12
CA ILE A 244 5.39 8.21 13.95
C ILE A 244 5.37 9.73 14.18
N SER A 245 4.89 10.19 15.34
CA SER A 245 4.79 11.61 15.68
C SER A 245 6.16 12.28 15.81
N GLU A 246 7.13 11.57 16.40
CA GLU A 246 8.52 12.01 16.49
C GLU A 246 9.13 12.23 15.09
N ASP A 247 8.98 11.24 14.20
CA ASP A 247 9.57 11.28 12.85
C ASP A 247 8.89 12.31 11.93
N LEU A 248 7.55 12.49 12.07
CA LEU A 248 6.81 13.55 11.39
C LEU A 248 7.03 14.93 12.02
N ALA A 249 7.57 15.01 13.25
CA ALA A 249 7.60 16.23 14.06
C ALA A 249 6.21 16.88 14.13
N LEU A 250 5.18 16.09 14.53
CA LEU A 250 3.80 16.61 14.64
C LEU A 250 3.72 17.71 15.70
N ALA A 251 3.01 18.78 15.38
CA ALA A 251 2.87 19.95 16.23
C ALA A 251 1.40 20.39 16.34
N ARG A 252 1.11 21.19 17.39
CA ARG A 252 -0.20 21.83 17.56
C ARG A 252 -0.60 22.60 16.31
N GLY A 253 -1.81 22.37 15.83
CA GLY A 253 -2.35 23.00 14.63
C GLY A 253 -2.18 22.19 13.35
N ASP A 254 -1.36 21.12 13.35
CA ASP A 254 -1.28 20.20 12.21
C ASP A 254 -2.62 19.52 11.96
N GLU A 255 -2.89 19.24 10.70
CA GLU A 255 -3.98 18.40 10.26
C GLU A 255 -3.42 17.08 9.70
N VAL A 256 -4.05 15.95 10.06
CA VAL A 256 -3.59 14.62 9.63
C VAL A 256 -4.73 13.75 9.09
N ALA A 257 -4.39 12.84 8.19
CA ALA A 257 -5.17 11.64 7.93
C ALA A 257 -4.55 10.47 8.71
N VAL A 258 -5.39 9.63 9.27
CA VAL A 258 -4.97 8.48 10.10
C VAL A 258 -5.50 7.21 9.48
N LEU A 259 -4.64 6.22 9.27
CA LEU A 259 -5.00 4.89 8.82
C LEU A 259 -4.62 3.87 9.90
N VAL A 260 -5.62 3.19 10.48
CA VAL A 260 -5.43 2.01 11.33
C VAL A 260 -5.77 0.79 10.50
N ASN A 261 -4.75 0.05 10.17
CA ASN A 261 -4.79 -1.03 9.19
C ASN A 261 -4.63 -2.40 9.88
N GLY A 262 -5.55 -3.33 9.61
CA GLY A 262 -5.39 -4.74 9.98
C GLY A 262 -4.46 -5.48 9.03
N LEU A 263 -3.75 -6.49 9.55
CA LEU A 263 -2.81 -7.29 8.74
C LEU A 263 -3.44 -8.59 8.18
N GLY A 264 -4.76 -8.77 8.33
CA GLY A 264 -5.54 -9.86 7.73
C GLY A 264 -6.26 -10.77 8.72
N ALA A 265 -5.80 -10.89 9.96
CA ALA A 265 -6.46 -11.72 10.98
C ALA A 265 -6.89 -10.94 12.25
N THR A 266 -6.80 -9.63 12.23
CA THR A 266 -7.19 -8.78 13.37
C THR A 266 -8.62 -8.28 13.18
N PRO A 267 -9.55 -8.56 14.11
CA PRO A 267 -10.92 -8.08 14.04
C PRO A 267 -11.01 -6.56 13.99
N LEU A 268 -12.02 -6.07 13.27
CA LEU A 268 -12.25 -4.62 13.10
C LEU A 268 -12.42 -3.90 14.45
N GLU A 269 -13.02 -4.55 15.45
CA GLU A 269 -13.21 -4.02 16.80
C GLU A 269 -11.89 -3.68 17.47
N GLU A 270 -10.85 -4.50 17.30
CA GLU A 270 -9.53 -4.26 17.87
C GLU A 270 -8.85 -3.06 17.21
N LEU A 271 -9.05 -2.85 15.91
CA LEU A 271 -8.57 -1.66 15.20
C LEU A 271 -9.23 -0.38 15.73
N TYR A 272 -10.52 -0.42 16.09
CA TYR A 272 -11.19 0.71 16.74
C TYR A 272 -10.70 0.96 18.16
N VAL A 273 -10.29 -0.08 18.91
CA VAL A 273 -9.64 0.08 20.22
C VAL A 273 -8.32 0.84 20.09
N LEU A 274 -7.48 0.49 19.09
CA LEU A 274 -6.26 1.24 18.78
C LEU A 274 -6.57 2.69 18.37
N TYR A 275 -7.52 2.90 17.46
CA TYR A 275 -7.89 4.23 16.99
C TYR A 275 -8.40 5.14 18.12
N ARG A 276 -9.13 4.60 19.09
CA ARG A 276 -9.60 5.34 20.26
C ARG A 276 -8.44 6.04 20.99
N TYR A 277 -7.34 5.33 21.22
CA TYR A 277 -6.14 5.91 21.83
C TYR A 277 -5.48 6.95 20.92
N VAL A 278 -5.27 6.62 19.66
CA VAL A 278 -4.65 7.49 18.64
C VAL A 278 -5.39 8.83 18.53
N SER A 279 -6.72 8.76 18.41
CA SER A 279 -7.57 9.97 18.28
C SER A 279 -7.42 10.90 19.49
N ARG A 280 -7.52 10.36 20.71
CA ARG A 280 -7.39 11.13 21.96
C ARG A 280 -5.99 11.74 22.14
N SER A 281 -4.96 10.99 21.78
CA SER A 281 -3.57 11.45 21.89
C SER A 281 -3.26 12.59 20.92
N LEU A 282 -3.74 12.50 19.67
CA LEU A 282 -3.61 13.57 18.68
C LEU A 282 -4.38 14.83 19.11
N GLU A 283 -5.60 14.68 19.60
CA GLU A 283 -6.40 15.79 20.14
C GLU A 283 -5.70 16.49 21.32
N ALA A 284 -5.13 15.71 22.25
CA ALA A 284 -4.43 16.23 23.43
C ALA A 284 -3.23 17.12 23.07
N ILE A 285 -2.53 16.83 21.98
CA ILE A 285 -1.42 17.67 21.48
C ILE A 285 -1.88 18.78 20.52
N GLY A 286 -3.20 18.84 20.24
CA GLY A 286 -3.81 19.84 19.38
C GLY A 286 -3.64 19.59 17.89
N VAL A 287 -3.45 18.35 17.48
CA VAL A 287 -3.42 17.86 16.08
C VAL A 287 -4.85 17.46 15.69
N ARG A 288 -5.33 17.92 14.55
CA ARG A 288 -6.69 17.65 14.06
C ARG A 288 -6.68 16.46 13.09
N VAL A 289 -7.49 15.45 13.38
CA VAL A 289 -7.75 14.36 12.44
C VAL A 289 -8.78 14.81 11.40
N ARG A 290 -8.35 14.99 10.15
CA ARG A 290 -9.24 15.30 9.03
C ARG A 290 -10.09 14.10 8.66
N ARG A 291 -9.45 12.94 8.50
CA ARG A 291 -10.12 11.71 8.09
C ARG A 291 -9.47 10.48 8.70
N PRO A 292 -10.21 9.66 9.41
CA PRO A 292 -9.77 8.33 9.78
C PRO A 292 -10.11 7.31 8.70
N TYR A 293 -9.23 6.33 8.53
CA TYR A 293 -9.42 5.11 7.75
C TYR A 293 -9.14 3.93 8.67
N ILE A 294 -10.10 3.01 8.83
CA ILE A 294 -10.00 1.91 9.76
C ILE A 294 -10.49 0.64 9.07
N GLY A 295 -9.65 -0.38 8.99
CA GLY A 295 -9.96 -1.63 8.31
C GLY A 295 -8.73 -2.28 7.70
N GLU A 296 -8.93 -3.12 6.70
CA GLU A 296 -7.86 -3.76 5.95
C GLU A 296 -7.53 -2.95 4.69
N PHE A 297 -6.34 -2.39 4.62
CA PHE A 297 -5.84 -1.59 3.51
C PHE A 297 -4.56 -2.15 2.91
N ALA A 298 -3.76 -2.86 3.71
CA ALA A 298 -2.56 -3.56 3.29
C ALA A 298 -2.34 -4.73 4.25
N THR A 299 -2.70 -5.94 3.81
CA THR A 299 -2.63 -7.13 4.66
C THR A 299 -1.31 -7.90 4.47
N SER A 300 -1.13 -8.94 5.23
CA SER A 300 -0.08 -9.95 5.09
C SER A 300 -0.70 -11.34 5.22
N LEU A 301 -1.56 -11.69 4.25
CA LEU A 301 -2.42 -12.87 4.29
C LEU A 301 -3.23 -12.91 5.60
N GLU A 302 -3.01 -13.93 6.45
CA GLU A 302 -3.66 -14.09 7.75
C GLU A 302 -2.76 -13.71 8.94
N MET A 303 -1.82 -12.80 8.77
CA MET A 303 -1.04 -12.29 9.90
C MET A 303 -1.97 -11.60 10.91
N ALA A 304 -1.91 -11.99 12.18
CA ALA A 304 -2.54 -11.19 13.23
C ALA A 304 -1.62 -10.01 13.58
N GLY A 305 -2.20 -8.83 13.65
CA GLY A 305 -1.48 -7.60 13.92
C GLY A 305 -2.16 -6.40 13.28
N ALA A 306 -1.55 -5.25 13.45
CA ALA A 306 -2.05 -3.99 12.89
C ALA A 306 -0.90 -3.07 12.50
N SER A 307 -1.17 -2.07 11.69
CA SER A 307 -0.27 -0.95 11.46
C SER A 307 -1.01 0.38 11.59
N LEU A 308 -0.27 1.39 12.03
CA LEU A 308 -0.71 2.78 12.06
C LEU A 308 0.05 3.55 11.00
N SER A 309 -0.68 4.26 10.15
CA SER A 309 -0.10 5.25 9.24
C SER A 309 -0.71 6.63 9.52
N VAL A 310 0.13 7.65 9.53
CA VAL A 310 -0.30 9.05 9.69
C VAL A 310 0.30 9.85 8.55
N MET A 311 -0.55 10.57 7.83
CA MET A 311 -0.15 11.52 6.80
C MET A 311 -0.45 12.95 7.27
N ARG A 312 0.56 13.82 7.34
CA ARG A 312 0.32 15.25 7.52
C ARG A 312 -0.37 15.80 6.27
N VAL A 313 -1.50 16.47 6.45
CA VAL A 313 -2.33 16.99 5.36
C VAL A 313 -2.05 18.47 5.16
N THR A 314 -1.43 18.81 4.03
CA THR A 314 -1.32 20.19 3.55
C THR A 314 -2.59 20.59 2.79
N PRO A 315 -2.86 21.90 2.56
CA PRO A 315 -4.02 22.32 1.77
C PRO A 315 -4.12 21.65 0.39
N ASP A 316 -2.96 21.47 -0.29
CA ASP A 316 -2.91 20.82 -1.60
C ASP A 316 -3.26 19.33 -1.53
N LEU A 317 -2.72 18.62 -0.52
CA LEU A 317 -3.04 17.21 -0.29
C LEU A 317 -4.48 17.01 0.17
N ALA A 318 -5.08 17.96 0.89
CA ALA A 318 -6.44 17.88 1.38
C ALA A 318 -7.45 17.67 0.25
N SER A 319 -7.36 18.46 -0.81
CA SER A 319 -8.27 18.37 -1.96
C SER A 319 -8.13 17.06 -2.73
N LEU A 320 -6.90 16.52 -2.82
CA LEU A 320 -6.61 15.24 -3.48
C LEU A 320 -7.07 14.05 -2.63
N LEU A 321 -6.84 14.12 -1.31
CA LEU A 321 -7.28 13.10 -0.37
C LEU A 321 -8.82 12.97 -0.32
N ASP A 322 -9.55 14.09 -0.41
CA ASP A 322 -11.01 14.11 -0.36
C ASP A 322 -11.68 13.77 -1.70
N ALA A 323 -10.92 13.71 -2.79
CA ALA A 323 -11.46 13.40 -4.10
C ALA A 323 -12.14 12.01 -4.14
N PRO A 324 -13.19 11.82 -4.96
CA PRO A 324 -13.85 10.52 -5.11
C PRO A 324 -12.89 9.44 -5.61
N ALA A 325 -13.14 8.21 -5.16
CA ALA A 325 -12.45 7.02 -5.67
C ALA A 325 -13.38 5.81 -5.68
N LEU A 326 -13.22 4.95 -6.68
CA LEU A 326 -14.02 3.73 -6.83
C LEU A 326 -13.18 2.60 -7.42
N THR A 327 -12.99 1.54 -6.63
CA THR A 327 -12.38 0.28 -7.05
C THR A 327 -13.26 -0.89 -6.59
N PRO A 328 -12.96 -2.14 -6.96
CA PRO A 328 -13.66 -3.30 -6.40
C PRO A 328 -13.61 -3.39 -4.87
N PHE A 329 -12.57 -2.86 -4.23
CA PHE A 329 -12.30 -3.02 -2.80
C PHE A 329 -12.38 -1.72 -2.00
N TYR A 330 -12.50 -0.57 -2.67
CA TYR A 330 -12.53 0.72 -2.00
C TYR A 330 -13.48 1.71 -2.68
N ARG A 331 -14.23 2.44 -1.86
CA ARG A 331 -15.13 3.51 -2.29
C ARG A 331 -15.05 4.71 -1.35
N GLN A 332 -14.88 5.88 -1.96
CA GLN A 332 -14.97 7.18 -1.26
C GLN A 332 -15.80 8.18 -2.05
#